data_a98eb9a68df138d97164a48e86996b01
#
_entry.id   a98eb9a68df138d97164a48e86996b01
#
_cell.length_a   1.000
_cell.length_b   1.000
_cell.length_c   1.000
_cell.angle_alpha   90.00
_cell.angle_beta   90.00
_cell.angle_gamma   90.00
#
_symmetry.space_group_name_H-M   'P 1'
#
loop_
_entity.id
_entity.type
_entity.pdbx_description
1 polymer ?
#
loop_
_entity_poly.entity_id
_entity_poly.type
_entity_poly.pdbx_seq_one_letter_code
_entity_poly.pdbx_strand_id
1 'polypeptide(L)'
;MKLILTYLKEAICLYPKLFGKVFVLAFINTLVQAIIPLAIKHFLDALSLQANQWLFLGVGIASYSVILLFVNLIDVLWYRALDDFGGNYILQLTLTLESQLAFTYGAEVDQVGRDKIYNIIYNDVLDAFRVIGHHSAALISSLAIVITAILITAFHNIVVAVLLSVGFLIGLLIANKTREILKEASETINSKMKTHSIICRDFSSQMDRVQSNNILGYYQAKTTEAIQDFIQTAKALDNKQVFYSNLLRHINSIFSLALFAFITINPQNTLVDLVFIMSISNIVIGNISKIDQLYFQILSSYGAFRQIDQLRKLPLKTGQKSLSRIESVEFTNVCFGYGDRAEYLLDNINFKFERGDCVKVIAPNGAGKSTMFKLLQGVYKPLSRDVKLNNQSLEVYEPTAVNQEIVYIGQNDGYITDSILNYLRVFTGKDISQEADPEALEIIKELDLHKTIQSEGNNISFGQRKRIQLATLFLRMESASVLILDEVDAGLDAAGTCLYKQKINDIIGKKEKIIFFVQHGSHTNINYNKTLAIGSQ
;
A
#
# COMPACT_ATOMS: atom_id res chain seq x y z
N MET A 1 -9.35 15.52 -6.12
CA MET A 1 -8.26 16.45 -6.52
C MET A 1 -7.54 17.09 -5.32
N LYS A 2 -8.26 17.75 -4.37
CA LYS A 2 -7.63 18.39 -3.19
C LYS A 2 -6.73 17.41 -2.39
N LEU A 3 -7.17 16.17 -2.19
CA LEU A 3 -6.40 15.14 -1.49
C LEU A 3 -5.07 14.82 -2.21
N ILE A 4 -5.11 14.57 -3.52
CA ILE A 4 -3.89 14.30 -4.32
C ILE A 4 -2.90 15.45 -4.24
N LEU A 5 -3.40 16.70 -4.32
CA LEU A 5 -2.56 17.88 -4.15
C LEU A 5 -1.91 17.97 -2.76
N THR A 6 -2.59 17.50 -1.72
CA THR A 6 -2.01 17.42 -0.36
C THR A 6 -0.83 16.46 -0.34
N TYR A 7 -0.96 15.26 -0.91
CA TYR A 7 0.12 14.29 -0.99
C TYR A 7 1.28 14.76 -1.88
N LEU A 8 0.98 15.42 -3.00
CA LEU A 8 2.01 16.01 -3.85
C LEU A 8 2.78 17.12 -3.11
N LYS A 9 2.09 17.99 -2.39
CA LYS A 9 2.72 19.03 -1.56
C LYS A 9 3.60 18.41 -0.47
N GLU A 10 3.12 17.35 0.19
CA GLU A 10 3.90 16.60 1.18
C GLU A 10 5.20 16.04 0.56
N ALA A 11 5.11 15.41 -0.62
CA ALA A 11 6.27 14.88 -1.35
C ALA A 11 7.29 15.98 -1.69
N ILE A 12 6.83 17.13 -2.17
CA ILE A 12 7.69 18.28 -2.49
C ILE A 12 8.39 18.83 -1.22
N CYS A 13 7.66 18.92 -0.10
CA CYS A 13 8.23 19.40 1.16
C CYS A 13 9.28 18.44 1.72
N LEU A 14 9.08 17.12 1.58
CA LEU A 14 10.03 16.10 2.05
C LEU A 14 11.28 16.01 1.18
N TYR A 15 11.15 16.16 -0.14
CA TYR A 15 12.23 15.97 -1.10
C TYR A 15 12.44 17.19 -2.03
N PRO A 16 12.68 18.40 -1.51
CA PRO A 16 12.74 19.62 -2.32
C PRO A 16 13.89 19.63 -3.34
N LYS A 17 15.02 18.98 -3.03
CA LYS A 17 16.18 18.91 -3.95
C LYS A 17 15.89 18.00 -5.15
N LEU A 18 15.24 16.86 -4.93
CA LEU A 18 14.84 15.94 -6.01
C LEU A 18 13.77 16.59 -6.88
N PHE A 19 12.77 17.22 -6.27
CA PHE A 19 11.78 17.99 -7.02
C PHE A 19 12.39 19.13 -7.84
N GLY A 20 13.35 19.88 -7.28
CA GLY A 20 14.11 20.90 -8.01
C GLY A 20 14.81 20.35 -9.24
N LYS A 21 15.44 19.18 -9.14
CA LYS A 21 16.04 18.48 -10.28
C LYS A 21 15.02 18.12 -11.35
N VAL A 22 13.86 17.55 -10.95
CA VAL A 22 12.75 17.25 -11.86
C VAL A 22 12.26 18.50 -12.58
N PHE A 23 12.07 19.59 -11.82
CA PHE A 23 11.58 20.86 -12.37
C PHE A 23 12.56 21.47 -13.39
N VAL A 24 13.85 21.51 -13.09
CA VAL A 24 14.87 22.03 -14.01
C VAL A 24 14.93 21.21 -15.31
N LEU A 25 14.91 19.88 -15.22
CA LEU A 25 14.94 19.02 -16.40
C LEU A 25 13.64 19.16 -17.23
N ALA A 26 12.48 19.24 -16.56
CA ALA A 26 11.20 19.51 -17.25
C ALA A 26 11.21 20.87 -17.96
N PHE A 27 11.77 21.90 -17.33
CA PHE A 27 11.89 23.22 -17.93
C PHE A 27 12.79 23.22 -19.16
N ILE A 28 13.96 22.58 -19.08
CA ILE A 28 14.88 22.41 -20.22
C ILE A 28 14.18 21.65 -21.35
N ASN A 29 13.52 20.54 -21.05
CA ASN A 29 12.78 19.73 -22.03
C ASN A 29 11.68 20.57 -22.72
N THR A 30 10.91 21.33 -21.94
CA THR A 30 9.87 22.24 -22.46
C THR A 30 10.44 23.27 -23.43
N LEU A 31 11.56 23.91 -23.06
CA LEU A 31 12.21 24.91 -23.93
C LEU A 31 12.70 24.29 -25.23
N VAL A 32 13.38 23.16 -25.15
CA VAL A 32 13.94 22.49 -26.36
C VAL A 32 12.82 22.08 -27.31
N GLN A 33 11.75 21.44 -26.81
CA GLN A 33 10.62 21.04 -27.65
C GLN A 33 9.92 22.23 -28.31
N ALA A 34 9.80 23.35 -27.61
CA ALA A 34 9.16 24.56 -28.15
C ALA A 34 10.03 25.32 -29.18
N ILE A 35 11.36 25.21 -29.07
CA ILE A 35 12.32 25.88 -29.98
C ILE A 35 12.48 25.09 -31.29
N ILE A 36 12.26 23.78 -31.32
CA ILE A 36 12.44 22.95 -32.53
C ILE A 36 11.71 23.52 -33.77
N PRO A 37 10.44 23.91 -33.72
CA PRO A 37 9.77 24.49 -34.90
C PRO A 37 10.41 25.78 -35.42
N LEU A 38 10.92 26.61 -34.48
CA LEU A 38 11.61 27.84 -34.83
C LEU A 38 12.96 27.55 -35.49
N ALA A 39 13.71 26.56 -35.00
CA ALA A 39 14.94 26.11 -35.64
C ALA A 39 14.71 25.56 -37.05
N ILE A 40 13.64 24.78 -37.25
CA ILE A 40 13.24 24.28 -38.57
C ILE A 40 12.91 25.47 -39.50
N LYS A 41 12.15 26.47 -39.04
CA LYS A 41 11.84 27.68 -39.81
C LYS A 41 13.11 28.36 -40.29
N HIS A 42 14.01 28.73 -39.38
CA HIS A 42 15.27 29.41 -39.73
C HIS A 42 16.14 28.59 -40.67
N PHE A 43 16.17 27.27 -40.50
CA PHE A 43 16.90 26.39 -41.39
C PHE A 43 16.34 26.40 -42.80
N LEU A 44 15.00 26.33 -42.97
CA LEU A 44 14.34 26.36 -44.26
C LEU A 44 14.49 27.73 -44.97
N ASP A 45 14.41 28.83 -44.22
CA ASP A 45 14.68 30.18 -44.72
C ASP A 45 16.12 30.29 -45.26
N ALA A 46 17.10 29.80 -44.50
CA ALA A 46 18.50 29.80 -44.91
C ALA A 46 18.77 28.87 -46.13
N LEU A 47 18.10 27.72 -46.20
CA LEU A 47 18.21 26.79 -47.33
C LEU A 47 17.80 27.42 -48.66
N SER A 48 16.75 28.24 -48.63
CA SER A 48 16.25 28.92 -49.84
C SER A 48 17.24 29.94 -50.45
N LEU A 49 18.20 30.41 -49.65
CA LEU A 49 19.20 31.44 -50.02
C LEU A 49 20.55 30.87 -50.47
N GLN A 50 20.78 29.55 -50.34
CA GLN A 50 22.09 28.93 -50.61
C GLN A 50 22.27 28.42 -52.02
N ALA A 51 23.46 28.64 -52.61
CA ALA A 51 23.83 28.15 -53.93
C ALA A 51 24.04 26.62 -53.96
N ASN A 52 24.49 26.01 -52.84
CA ASN A 52 24.70 24.56 -52.77
C ASN A 52 23.72 23.92 -51.76
N GLN A 53 22.45 23.83 -52.21
CA GLN A 53 21.34 23.40 -51.39
C GLN A 53 21.49 21.98 -50.82
N TRP A 54 22.13 21.04 -51.58
CA TRP A 54 22.27 19.67 -51.15
C TRP A 54 23.25 19.51 -49.97
N LEU A 55 24.36 20.20 -49.99
CA LEU A 55 25.32 20.19 -48.89
C LEU A 55 24.71 20.79 -47.61
N PHE A 56 24.02 21.93 -47.79
CA PHE A 56 23.36 22.62 -46.68
C PHE A 56 22.23 21.76 -46.10
N LEU A 57 21.46 21.04 -46.94
CA LEU A 57 20.43 20.11 -46.49
C LEU A 57 21.05 18.97 -45.66
N GLY A 58 22.17 18.39 -46.11
CA GLY A 58 22.89 17.33 -45.37
C GLY A 58 23.34 17.79 -43.97
N VAL A 59 23.93 19.00 -43.87
CA VAL A 59 24.31 19.61 -42.60
C VAL A 59 23.11 19.86 -41.70
N GLY A 60 22.01 20.31 -42.26
CA GLY A 60 20.77 20.55 -41.52
C GLY A 60 20.15 19.28 -40.94
N ILE A 61 20.11 18.21 -41.73
CA ILE A 61 19.63 16.89 -41.25
C ILE A 61 20.54 16.36 -40.15
N ALA A 62 21.88 16.47 -40.30
CA ALA A 62 22.83 16.05 -39.28
C ALA A 62 22.65 16.85 -37.97
N SER A 63 22.54 18.18 -38.04
CA SER A 63 22.32 19.04 -36.85
C SER A 63 20.98 18.75 -36.16
N TYR A 64 19.91 18.52 -36.94
CA TYR A 64 18.61 18.15 -36.39
C TYR A 64 18.66 16.77 -35.67
N SER A 65 19.38 15.81 -36.25
CA SER A 65 19.58 14.49 -35.64
C SER A 65 20.31 14.61 -34.28
N VAL A 66 21.31 15.48 -34.18
CA VAL A 66 22.02 15.75 -32.91
C VAL A 66 21.07 16.38 -31.88
N ILE A 67 20.21 17.33 -32.30
CA ILE A 67 19.20 17.92 -31.39
C ILE A 67 18.24 16.83 -30.87
N LEU A 68 17.77 15.93 -31.74
CA LEU A 68 16.89 14.84 -31.33
C LEU A 68 17.57 13.89 -30.32
N LEU A 69 18.85 13.56 -30.53
CA LEU A 69 19.62 12.76 -29.56
C LEU A 69 19.74 13.47 -28.21
N PHE A 70 19.94 14.79 -28.22
CA PHE A 70 20.00 15.59 -27.00
C PHE A 70 18.65 15.65 -26.26
N VAL A 71 17.53 15.78 -26.99
CA VAL A 71 16.17 15.68 -26.42
C VAL A 71 15.97 14.33 -25.75
N ASN A 72 16.30 13.24 -26.43
CA ASN A 72 16.19 11.91 -25.86
C ASN A 72 17.04 11.73 -24.58
N LEU A 73 18.23 12.31 -24.54
CA LEU A 73 19.08 12.28 -23.35
C LEU A 73 18.40 13.03 -22.18
N ILE A 74 17.85 14.21 -22.44
CA ILE A 74 17.13 15.00 -21.43
C ILE A 74 15.90 14.21 -20.94
N ASP A 75 15.15 13.58 -21.82
CA ASP A 75 13.99 12.77 -21.45
C ASP A 75 14.42 11.62 -20.52
N VAL A 76 15.48 10.88 -20.85
CA VAL A 76 15.99 9.80 -19.98
C VAL A 76 16.41 10.33 -18.62
N LEU A 77 17.11 11.45 -18.56
CA LEU A 77 17.52 12.06 -17.29
C LEU A 77 16.31 12.56 -16.47
N TRP A 78 15.30 13.08 -17.14
CA TRP A 78 14.06 13.54 -16.52
C TRP A 78 13.26 12.37 -15.94
N TYR A 79 13.08 11.27 -16.70
CA TYR A 79 12.40 10.08 -16.21
C TYR A 79 13.11 9.47 -14.99
N ARG A 80 14.45 9.39 -15.02
CA ARG A 80 15.22 8.94 -13.85
C ARG A 80 15.02 9.85 -12.63
N ALA A 81 14.97 11.16 -12.83
CA ALA A 81 14.73 12.10 -11.74
C ALA A 81 13.30 11.95 -11.16
N LEU A 82 12.31 11.63 -12.00
CA LEU A 82 10.94 11.32 -11.60
C LEU A 82 10.87 10.03 -10.77
N ASP A 83 11.58 8.97 -11.21
CA ASP A 83 11.69 7.70 -10.48
C ASP A 83 12.34 7.91 -9.11
N ASP A 84 13.44 8.67 -9.05
CA ASP A 84 14.12 9.00 -7.80
C ASP A 84 13.18 9.78 -6.85
N PHE A 85 12.47 10.78 -7.35
CA PHE A 85 11.55 11.60 -6.55
C PHE A 85 10.36 10.80 -6.04
N GLY A 86 9.66 10.12 -6.95
CA GLY A 86 8.48 9.31 -6.62
C GLY A 86 8.84 8.12 -5.74
N GLY A 87 9.94 7.41 -6.06
CA GLY A 87 10.41 6.23 -5.33
C GLY A 87 10.76 6.53 -3.87
N ASN A 88 11.51 7.62 -3.62
CA ASN A 88 11.83 8.02 -2.24
C ASN A 88 10.58 8.39 -1.43
N TYR A 89 9.62 9.09 -2.05
CA TYR A 89 8.37 9.42 -1.37
C TYR A 89 7.54 8.18 -1.05
N ILE A 90 7.44 7.24 -1.99
CA ILE A 90 6.69 5.99 -1.78
C ILE A 90 7.32 5.11 -0.71
N LEU A 91 8.64 5.01 -0.68
CA LEU A 91 9.34 4.31 0.40
C LEU A 91 8.96 4.92 1.77
N GLN A 92 9.04 6.24 1.89
CA GLN A 92 8.66 6.93 3.13
C GLN A 92 7.18 6.74 3.48
N LEU A 93 6.30 6.78 2.49
CA LEU A 93 4.86 6.56 2.69
C LEU A 93 4.58 5.13 3.17
N THR A 94 5.19 4.12 2.55
CA THR A 94 5.05 2.71 2.95
C THR A 94 5.51 2.50 4.39
N LEU A 95 6.72 2.95 4.74
CA LEU A 95 7.25 2.85 6.11
C LEU A 95 6.35 3.57 7.13
N THR A 96 5.77 4.71 6.75
CA THR A 96 4.82 5.44 7.59
C THR A 96 3.54 4.64 7.81
N LEU A 97 2.98 4.01 6.77
CA LEU A 97 1.79 3.17 6.86
C LEU A 97 2.05 1.91 7.69
N GLU A 98 3.19 1.25 7.52
CA GLU A 98 3.59 0.09 8.30
C GLU A 98 3.73 0.42 9.79
N SER A 99 4.43 1.53 10.12
CA SER A 99 4.56 2.00 11.49
C SER A 99 3.20 2.37 12.09
N GLN A 100 2.33 3.02 11.33
CA GLN A 100 0.98 3.35 11.75
C GLN A 100 0.16 2.10 12.10
N LEU A 101 0.19 1.09 11.22
CA LEU A 101 -0.53 -0.17 11.44
C LEU A 101 0.00 -0.93 12.66
N ALA A 102 1.30 -0.90 12.92
CA ALA A 102 1.90 -1.52 14.10
C ALA A 102 1.37 -0.92 15.43
N PHE A 103 1.06 0.38 15.43
CA PHE A 103 0.51 1.10 16.59
C PHE A 103 -1.01 1.31 16.55
N THR A 104 -1.71 0.78 15.55
CA THR A 104 -3.18 0.81 15.49
C THR A 104 -3.78 -0.30 16.35
N TYR A 105 -4.99 -0.10 16.86
CA TYR A 105 -5.72 -1.16 17.56
C TYR A 105 -6.14 -2.27 16.59
N GLY A 106 -5.96 -3.52 17.01
CA GLY A 106 -6.26 -4.69 16.17
C GLY A 106 -7.71 -4.78 15.72
N ALA A 107 -8.66 -4.29 16.52
CA ALA A 107 -10.07 -4.24 16.14
C ALA A 107 -10.31 -3.35 14.91
N GLU A 108 -9.63 -2.21 14.80
CA GLU A 108 -9.68 -1.33 13.64
C GLU A 108 -9.07 -1.97 12.41
N VAL A 109 -7.93 -2.69 12.60
CA VAL A 109 -7.27 -3.46 11.54
C VAL A 109 -8.18 -4.58 11.02
N ASP A 110 -8.83 -5.31 11.94
CA ASP A 110 -9.75 -6.39 11.58
C ASP A 110 -11.02 -5.85 10.89
N GLN A 111 -11.50 -4.66 11.26
CA GLN A 111 -12.64 -3.99 10.61
C GLN A 111 -12.32 -3.56 9.17
N VAL A 112 -11.11 -3.03 8.94
CA VAL A 112 -10.64 -2.72 7.57
C VAL A 112 -10.47 -3.99 6.75
N GLY A 113 -10.00 -5.06 7.36
CA GLY A 113 -9.70 -6.35 6.74
C GLY A 113 -8.26 -6.44 6.22
N ARG A 114 -7.57 -7.51 6.61
CA ARG A 114 -6.14 -7.73 6.28
C ARG A 114 -5.85 -7.75 4.79
N ASP A 115 -6.73 -8.38 4.00
CA ASP A 115 -6.60 -8.43 2.53
C ASP A 115 -6.72 -7.03 1.90
N LYS A 116 -7.59 -6.19 2.45
CA LYS A 116 -7.75 -4.82 1.97
C LYS A 116 -6.51 -4.00 2.31
N ILE A 117 -5.95 -4.16 3.51
CA ILE A 117 -4.69 -3.50 3.91
C ILE A 117 -3.55 -3.92 2.99
N TYR A 118 -3.40 -5.23 2.71
CA TYR A 118 -2.42 -5.72 1.75
C TYR A 118 -2.58 -5.06 0.38
N ASN A 119 -3.82 -4.99 -0.12
CA ASN A 119 -4.10 -4.38 -1.41
C ASN A 119 -3.78 -2.88 -1.45
N ILE A 120 -4.03 -2.15 -0.34
CA ILE A 120 -3.68 -0.73 -0.22
C ILE A 120 -2.16 -0.56 -0.25
N ILE A 121 -1.41 -1.33 0.55
CA ILE A 121 0.05 -1.19 0.62
C ILE A 121 0.71 -1.60 -0.69
N TYR A 122 0.23 -2.65 -1.35
CA TYR A 122 0.84 -3.17 -2.56
C TYR A 122 0.38 -2.44 -3.84
N ASN A 123 -0.93 -2.27 -4.05
CA ASN A 123 -1.47 -1.71 -5.30
C ASN A 123 -1.72 -0.21 -5.22
N ASP A 124 -2.42 0.27 -4.18
CA ASP A 124 -2.83 1.67 -4.11
C ASP A 124 -1.61 2.59 -3.90
N VAL A 125 -0.59 2.14 -3.16
CA VAL A 125 0.67 2.87 -2.99
C VAL A 125 1.44 2.94 -4.32
N LEU A 126 1.43 1.89 -5.15
CA LEU A 126 2.01 1.94 -6.50
C LEU A 126 1.27 2.90 -7.44
N ASP A 127 -0.07 2.97 -7.32
CA ASP A 127 -0.84 3.96 -8.07
C ASP A 127 -0.52 5.39 -7.62
N ALA A 128 -0.32 5.61 -6.32
CA ALA A 128 0.15 6.88 -5.79
C ALA A 128 1.55 7.24 -6.33
N PHE A 129 2.47 6.27 -6.45
CA PHE A 129 3.78 6.45 -7.10
C PHE A 129 3.65 6.96 -8.54
N ARG A 130 2.82 6.31 -9.35
CA ARG A 130 2.61 6.73 -10.75
C ARG A 130 2.09 8.16 -10.84
N VAL A 131 1.15 8.55 -9.97
CA VAL A 131 0.58 9.89 -9.96
C VAL A 131 1.59 10.94 -9.51
N ILE A 132 2.27 10.72 -8.38
CA ILE A 132 3.19 11.68 -7.78
C ILE A 132 4.50 11.76 -8.58
N GLY A 133 5.07 10.61 -8.93
CA GLY A 133 6.32 10.53 -9.68
C GLY A 133 6.16 10.98 -11.14
N HIS A 134 5.17 10.48 -11.86
CA HIS A 134 5.11 10.65 -13.31
C HIS A 134 3.96 11.50 -13.81
N HIS A 135 2.70 11.16 -13.49
CA HIS A 135 1.55 11.78 -14.14
C HIS A 135 1.40 13.26 -13.82
N SER A 136 1.67 13.67 -12.58
CA SER A 136 1.57 15.07 -12.16
C SER A 136 2.63 15.94 -12.85
N ALA A 137 3.87 15.48 -12.91
CA ALA A 137 4.95 16.19 -13.56
C ALA A 137 4.76 16.25 -15.08
N ALA A 138 4.33 15.14 -15.70
CA ALA A 138 4.05 15.09 -17.13
C ALA A 138 2.88 16.01 -17.52
N LEU A 139 1.85 16.13 -16.68
CA LEU A 139 0.74 17.06 -16.87
C LEU A 139 1.22 18.50 -16.85
N ILE A 140 2.02 18.88 -15.84
CA ILE A 140 2.57 20.24 -15.73
C ILE A 140 3.49 20.55 -16.92
N SER A 141 4.35 19.62 -17.31
CA SER A 141 5.24 19.77 -18.46
C SER A 141 4.45 19.94 -19.76
N SER A 142 3.41 19.13 -20.00
CA SER A 142 2.57 19.24 -21.20
C SER A 142 1.83 20.58 -21.27
N LEU A 143 1.34 21.09 -20.15
CA LEU A 143 0.73 22.43 -20.09
C LEU A 143 1.77 23.53 -20.37
N ALA A 144 2.97 23.42 -19.81
CA ALA A 144 4.05 24.36 -20.04
C ALA A 144 4.49 24.38 -21.52
N ILE A 145 4.58 23.23 -22.19
CA ILE A 145 4.89 23.13 -23.62
C ILE A 145 3.84 23.87 -24.46
N VAL A 146 2.55 23.67 -24.18
CA VAL A 146 1.47 24.34 -24.91
C VAL A 146 1.52 25.85 -24.72
N ILE A 147 1.69 26.32 -23.47
CA ILE A 147 1.78 27.76 -23.19
C ILE A 147 2.99 28.38 -23.93
N THR A 148 4.15 27.74 -23.86
CA THR A 148 5.36 28.21 -24.52
C THR A 148 5.21 28.23 -26.06
N ALA A 149 4.58 27.19 -26.63
CA ALA A 149 4.32 27.12 -28.06
C ALA A 149 3.38 28.27 -28.52
N ILE A 150 2.32 28.55 -27.75
CA ILE A 150 1.41 29.65 -28.04
C ILE A 150 2.13 31.02 -27.94
N LEU A 151 2.95 31.22 -26.93
CA LEU A 151 3.75 32.45 -26.74
C LEU A 151 4.73 32.66 -27.91
N ILE A 152 5.46 31.64 -28.34
CA ILE A 152 6.36 31.71 -29.50
C ILE A 152 5.56 32.08 -30.75
N THR A 153 4.39 31.49 -30.96
CA THR A 153 3.52 31.81 -32.11
C THR A 153 3.05 33.25 -32.05
N ALA A 154 2.73 33.80 -30.88
CA ALA A 154 2.27 35.18 -30.70
C ALA A 154 3.30 36.23 -31.17
N PHE A 155 4.59 35.93 -30.97
CA PHE A 155 5.68 36.79 -31.50
C PHE A 155 5.79 36.81 -33.03
N HIS A 156 5.34 35.73 -33.69
CA HIS A 156 5.39 35.63 -35.14
C HIS A 156 4.07 36.03 -35.81
N ASN A 157 2.94 35.58 -35.25
CA ASN A 157 1.61 35.91 -35.80
C ASN A 157 0.55 35.80 -34.68
N ILE A 158 0.11 36.96 -34.19
CA ILE A 158 -0.86 37.07 -33.10
C ILE A 158 -2.21 36.42 -33.42
N VAL A 159 -2.64 36.49 -34.67
CA VAL A 159 -3.95 35.91 -35.11
C VAL A 159 -3.90 34.40 -34.97
N VAL A 160 -2.82 33.78 -35.45
CA VAL A 160 -2.62 32.32 -35.33
C VAL A 160 -2.53 31.91 -33.88
N ALA A 161 -1.83 32.66 -33.02
CA ALA A 161 -1.75 32.38 -31.60
C ALA A 161 -3.11 32.42 -30.90
N VAL A 162 -3.95 33.39 -31.23
CA VAL A 162 -5.33 33.48 -30.73
C VAL A 162 -6.16 32.27 -31.17
N LEU A 163 -6.07 31.91 -32.47
CA LEU A 163 -6.77 30.73 -32.99
C LEU A 163 -6.33 29.45 -32.29
N LEU A 164 -5.00 29.23 -32.08
CA LEU A 164 -4.48 28.09 -31.35
C LEU A 164 -4.96 28.05 -29.89
N SER A 165 -5.02 29.21 -29.23
CA SER A 165 -5.53 29.33 -27.87
C SER A 165 -7.01 28.97 -27.77
N VAL A 166 -7.84 29.43 -28.73
CA VAL A 166 -9.26 29.07 -28.79
C VAL A 166 -9.43 27.58 -29.07
N GLY A 167 -8.66 27.01 -30.02
CA GLY A 167 -8.68 25.57 -30.28
C GLY A 167 -8.28 24.74 -29.08
N PHE A 168 -7.27 25.16 -28.33
CA PHE A 168 -6.85 24.52 -27.10
C PHE A 168 -7.96 24.54 -26.03
N LEU A 169 -8.61 25.66 -25.80
CA LEU A 169 -9.72 25.79 -24.86
C LEU A 169 -10.92 24.92 -25.26
N ILE A 170 -11.27 24.88 -26.53
CA ILE A 170 -12.35 24.00 -27.05
C ILE A 170 -11.97 22.53 -26.80
N GLY A 171 -10.74 22.14 -27.11
CA GLY A 171 -10.22 20.79 -26.83
C GLY A 171 -10.35 20.41 -25.35
N LEU A 172 -9.97 21.30 -24.43
CA LEU A 172 -10.12 21.07 -22.98
C LEU A 172 -11.59 20.96 -22.54
N LEU A 173 -12.50 21.74 -23.08
CA LEU A 173 -13.93 21.66 -22.76
C LEU A 173 -14.53 20.32 -23.20
N ILE A 174 -14.19 19.85 -24.40
CA ILE A 174 -14.63 18.54 -24.92
C ILE A 174 -14.05 17.43 -24.04
N ALA A 175 -12.75 17.48 -23.76
CA ALA A 175 -12.08 16.53 -22.88
C ALA A 175 -12.74 16.45 -21.49
N ASN A 176 -13.12 17.58 -20.92
CA ASN A 176 -13.79 17.61 -19.60
C ASN A 176 -15.16 16.92 -19.62
N LYS A 177 -15.97 17.16 -20.67
CA LYS A 177 -17.26 16.50 -20.84
C LYS A 177 -17.12 14.98 -21.03
N THR A 178 -16.11 14.57 -21.79
CA THR A 178 -15.79 13.15 -22.03
C THR A 178 -15.43 12.42 -20.72
N ARG A 179 -14.68 13.08 -19.84
CA ARG A 179 -14.23 12.52 -18.56
C ARG A 179 -15.37 12.17 -17.62
N GLU A 180 -16.41 12.99 -17.52
CA GLU A 180 -17.58 12.68 -16.67
C GLU A 180 -18.23 11.37 -17.07
N ILE A 181 -18.36 11.13 -18.38
CA ILE A 181 -18.95 9.89 -18.93
C ILE A 181 -18.06 8.68 -18.68
N LEU A 182 -16.73 8.83 -18.82
CA LEU A 182 -15.78 7.75 -18.65
C LEU A 182 -15.56 7.39 -17.18
N LYS A 183 -15.69 8.36 -16.26
CA LYS A 183 -15.50 8.13 -14.82
C LYS A 183 -16.50 7.13 -14.26
N GLU A 184 -17.79 7.32 -14.52
CA GLU A 184 -18.86 6.44 -14.04
C GLU A 184 -18.68 5.00 -14.54
N ALA A 185 -18.30 4.87 -15.82
CA ALA A 185 -18.05 3.58 -16.43
C ALA A 185 -16.78 2.89 -15.86
N SER A 186 -15.72 3.65 -15.55
CA SER A 186 -14.50 3.13 -14.92
C SER A 186 -14.76 2.63 -13.49
N GLU A 187 -15.57 3.33 -12.69
CA GLU A 187 -15.97 2.90 -11.35
C GLU A 187 -16.73 1.55 -11.42
N THR A 188 -17.60 1.39 -12.42
CA THR A 188 -18.33 0.14 -12.65
C THR A 188 -17.41 -1.02 -13.02
N ILE A 189 -16.42 -0.80 -13.89
CA ILE A 189 -15.41 -1.81 -14.27
C ILE A 189 -14.60 -2.24 -13.05
N ASN A 190 -14.13 -1.28 -12.26
CA ASN A 190 -13.35 -1.57 -11.07
C ASN A 190 -14.13 -2.42 -10.04
N SER A 191 -15.45 -2.17 -9.88
CA SER A 191 -16.29 -2.97 -9.00
C SER A 191 -16.44 -4.41 -9.49
N LYS A 192 -16.60 -4.62 -10.80
CA LYS A 192 -16.71 -5.96 -11.42
C LYS A 192 -15.38 -6.72 -11.37
N MET A 193 -14.25 -6.03 -11.56
CA MET A 193 -12.93 -6.64 -11.41
C MET A 193 -12.66 -7.10 -9.98
N LYS A 194 -13.14 -6.37 -8.96
CA LYS A 194 -13.10 -6.82 -7.57
C LYS A 194 -13.87 -8.10 -7.35
N THR A 195 -15.07 -8.24 -7.92
CA THR A 195 -15.87 -9.48 -7.82
C THR A 195 -15.11 -10.66 -8.40
N HIS A 196 -14.51 -10.52 -9.59
CA HIS A 196 -13.69 -11.55 -10.19
C HIS A 196 -12.47 -11.92 -9.30
N SER A 197 -11.77 -10.93 -8.73
CA SER A 197 -10.62 -11.19 -7.86
C SER A 197 -10.98 -11.96 -6.59
N ILE A 198 -12.18 -11.75 -6.04
CA ILE A 198 -12.70 -12.53 -4.90
C ILE A 198 -12.88 -14.00 -5.30
N ILE A 199 -13.49 -14.26 -6.46
CA ILE A 199 -13.70 -15.64 -6.95
C ILE A 199 -12.35 -16.35 -7.17
N CYS A 200 -11.37 -15.67 -7.77
CA CYS A 200 -10.03 -16.23 -7.98
C CYS A 200 -9.32 -16.56 -6.66
N ARG A 201 -9.44 -15.69 -5.65
CA ARG A 201 -8.87 -15.92 -4.33
C ARG A 201 -9.53 -17.11 -3.63
N ASP A 202 -10.87 -17.19 -3.64
CA ASP A 202 -11.61 -18.31 -3.06
C ASP A 202 -11.20 -19.63 -3.73
N PHE A 203 -11.09 -19.64 -5.05
CA PHE A 203 -10.59 -20.80 -5.80
C PHE A 203 -9.18 -21.20 -5.36
N SER A 204 -8.25 -20.24 -5.30
CA SER A 204 -6.86 -20.50 -4.92
C SER A 204 -6.74 -21.00 -3.48
N SER A 205 -7.48 -20.40 -2.54
CA SER A 205 -7.45 -20.79 -1.11
C SER A 205 -8.05 -22.16 -0.84
N GLN A 206 -8.89 -22.67 -1.75
CA GLN A 206 -9.57 -23.96 -1.59
C GLN A 206 -9.14 -25.00 -2.64
N MET A 207 -7.95 -24.86 -3.24
CA MET A 207 -7.48 -25.71 -4.34
C MET A 207 -7.57 -27.22 -4.00
N ASP A 208 -7.12 -27.61 -2.80
CA ASP A 208 -7.17 -29.01 -2.37
C ASP A 208 -8.62 -29.55 -2.30
N ARG A 209 -9.56 -28.71 -1.83
CA ARG A 209 -10.98 -29.07 -1.79
C ARG A 209 -11.60 -29.12 -3.19
N VAL A 210 -11.17 -28.24 -4.08
CA VAL A 210 -11.64 -28.25 -5.48
C VAL A 210 -11.23 -29.54 -6.15
N GLN A 211 -9.99 -29.99 -5.94
CA GLN A 211 -9.49 -31.25 -6.49
C GLN A 211 -10.15 -32.48 -5.86
N SER A 212 -10.24 -32.52 -4.52
CA SER A 212 -10.77 -33.69 -3.80
C SER A 212 -12.28 -33.90 -3.98
N ASN A 213 -13.05 -32.81 -4.18
CA ASN A 213 -14.52 -32.90 -4.30
C ASN A 213 -15.06 -32.69 -5.72
N ASN A 214 -14.18 -32.57 -6.71
CA ASN A 214 -14.53 -32.38 -8.14
C ASN A 214 -15.49 -31.19 -8.39
N ILE A 215 -15.29 -30.10 -7.66
CA ILE A 215 -16.14 -28.89 -7.75
C ILE A 215 -15.58 -27.83 -8.73
N LEU A 216 -14.65 -28.22 -9.60
CA LEU A 216 -14.07 -27.33 -10.61
C LEU A 216 -15.13 -26.66 -11.50
N GLY A 217 -16.16 -27.41 -11.92
CA GLY A 217 -17.25 -26.91 -12.76
C GLY A 217 -18.01 -25.73 -12.13
N TYR A 218 -18.20 -25.75 -10.80
CA TYR A 218 -18.81 -24.64 -10.08
C TYR A 218 -17.98 -23.34 -10.18
N TYR A 219 -16.65 -23.43 -9.97
CA TYR A 219 -15.78 -22.27 -10.08
C TYR A 219 -15.65 -21.77 -11.52
N GLN A 220 -15.57 -22.71 -12.50
CA GLN A 220 -15.56 -22.35 -13.92
C GLN A 220 -16.83 -21.57 -14.34
N ALA A 221 -18.00 -22.01 -13.90
CA ALA A 221 -19.26 -21.33 -14.18
C ALA A 221 -19.26 -19.89 -13.58
N LYS A 222 -18.93 -19.76 -12.30
CA LYS A 222 -18.82 -18.43 -11.63
C LYS A 222 -17.80 -17.51 -12.28
N THR A 223 -16.63 -18.04 -12.60
CA THR A 223 -15.57 -17.28 -13.26
C THR A 223 -16.01 -16.83 -14.65
N THR A 224 -16.65 -17.71 -15.41
CA THR A 224 -17.17 -17.39 -16.75
C THR A 224 -18.19 -16.28 -16.70
N GLU A 225 -19.16 -16.34 -15.79
CA GLU A 225 -20.17 -15.29 -15.59
C GLU A 225 -19.54 -13.96 -15.23
N ALA A 226 -18.65 -13.93 -14.23
CA ALA A 226 -17.98 -12.73 -13.78
C ALA A 226 -17.08 -12.10 -14.86
N ILE A 227 -16.33 -12.92 -15.62
CA ILE A 227 -15.47 -12.46 -16.71
C ILE A 227 -16.31 -11.96 -17.90
N GLN A 228 -17.38 -12.66 -18.28
CA GLN A 228 -18.23 -12.20 -19.36
C GLN A 228 -18.87 -10.85 -19.07
N ASP A 229 -19.39 -10.67 -17.85
CA ASP A 229 -19.97 -9.41 -17.41
C ASP A 229 -18.91 -8.28 -17.38
N PHE A 230 -17.69 -8.57 -16.88
CA PHE A 230 -16.56 -7.66 -16.95
C PHE A 230 -16.21 -7.29 -18.40
N ILE A 231 -16.05 -8.28 -19.31
CA ILE A 231 -15.68 -8.05 -20.71
C ILE A 231 -16.74 -7.20 -21.44
N GLN A 232 -18.03 -7.46 -21.22
CA GLN A 232 -19.10 -6.68 -21.83
C GLN A 232 -19.03 -5.20 -21.39
N THR A 233 -18.82 -4.98 -20.09
CA THR A 233 -18.71 -3.63 -19.54
C THR A 233 -17.43 -2.93 -20.02
N ALA A 234 -16.30 -3.63 -20.07
CA ALA A 234 -15.05 -3.12 -20.59
C ALA A 234 -15.16 -2.73 -22.07
N LYS A 235 -15.73 -3.60 -22.91
CA LYS A 235 -15.97 -3.30 -24.33
C LYS A 235 -16.86 -2.05 -24.54
N ALA A 236 -17.89 -1.89 -23.72
CA ALA A 236 -18.76 -0.72 -23.79
C ALA A 236 -18.01 0.57 -23.43
N LEU A 237 -17.11 0.50 -22.44
CA LEU A 237 -16.24 1.62 -22.07
C LEU A 237 -15.21 1.91 -23.16
N ASP A 238 -14.49 0.88 -23.63
CA ASP A 238 -13.48 1.02 -24.67
C ASP A 238 -14.07 1.64 -25.94
N ASN A 239 -15.26 1.19 -26.36
CA ASN A 239 -15.95 1.77 -27.52
C ASN A 239 -16.26 3.26 -27.31
N LYS A 240 -16.72 3.66 -26.12
CA LYS A 240 -16.93 5.08 -25.79
C LYS A 240 -15.62 5.86 -25.80
N GLN A 241 -14.59 5.32 -25.18
CA GLN A 241 -13.27 5.96 -25.11
C GLN A 241 -12.66 6.15 -26.50
N VAL A 242 -12.70 5.11 -27.35
CA VAL A 242 -12.22 5.17 -28.74
C VAL A 242 -13.04 6.18 -29.55
N PHE A 243 -14.36 6.19 -29.40
CA PHE A 243 -15.23 7.15 -30.08
C PHE A 243 -14.86 8.60 -29.73
N TYR A 244 -14.75 8.93 -28.44
CA TYR A 244 -14.44 10.29 -28.00
C TYR A 244 -12.99 10.71 -28.35
N SER A 245 -12.02 9.80 -28.22
CA SER A 245 -10.64 10.10 -28.60
C SER A 245 -10.49 10.33 -30.08
N ASN A 246 -11.22 9.59 -30.92
CA ASN A 246 -11.28 9.83 -32.37
C ASN A 246 -11.99 11.14 -32.72
N LEU A 247 -13.09 11.46 -32.02
CA LEU A 247 -13.78 12.74 -32.20
C LEU A 247 -12.85 13.92 -31.91
N LEU A 248 -12.10 13.88 -30.78
CA LEU A 248 -11.09 14.90 -30.46
C LEU A 248 -10.02 14.99 -31.56
N ARG A 249 -9.53 13.85 -32.06
CA ARG A 249 -8.53 13.80 -33.14
C ARG A 249 -9.05 14.42 -34.42
N HIS A 250 -10.30 14.12 -34.82
CA HIS A 250 -10.91 14.69 -36.03
C HIS A 250 -11.17 16.19 -35.91
N ILE A 251 -11.64 16.66 -34.74
CA ILE A 251 -11.79 18.08 -34.47
C ILE A 251 -10.45 18.81 -34.61
N ASN A 252 -9.39 18.23 -34.01
CA ASN A 252 -8.04 18.75 -34.14
C ASN A 252 -7.54 18.76 -35.57
N SER A 253 -7.83 17.73 -36.38
CA SER A 253 -7.48 17.69 -37.81
C SER A 253 -8.21 18.75 -38.61
N ILE A 254 -9.51 18.94 -38.39
CA ILE A 254 -10.30 19.98 -39.02
C ILE A 254 -9.76 21.37 -38.64
N PHE A 255 -9.42 21.57 -37.36
CA PHE A 255 -8.85 22.83 -36.91
C PHE A 255 -7.49 23.13 -37.56
N SER A 256 -6.60 22.10 -37.67
CA SER A 256 -5.33 22.22 -38.39
C SER A 256 -5.52 22.58 -39.87
N LEU A 257 -6.52 21.99 -40.52
CA LEU A 257 -6.85 22.26 -41.92
C LEU A 257 -7.39 23.68 -42.10
N ALA A 258 -8.20 24.16 -41.17
CA ALA A 258 -8.71 25.53 -41.17
C ALA A 258 -7.57 26.56 -40.95
N LEU A 259 -6.63 26.28 -40.06
CA LEU A 259 -5.41 27.09 -39.88
C LEU A 259 -4.57 27.11 -41.17
N PHE A 260 -4.36 25.94 -41.79
CA PHE A 260 -3.65 25.83 -43.07
C PHE A 260 -4.31 26.68 -44.15
N ALA A 261 -5.64 26.56 -44.34
CA ALA A 261 -6.39 27.35 -45.32
C ALA A 261 -6.30 28.86 -45.02
N PHE A 262 -6.43 29.27 -43.76
CA PHE A 262 -6.30 30.67 -43.35
C PHE A 262 -4.94 31.26 -43.71
N ILE A 263 -3.87 30.50 -43.57
CA ILE A 263 -2.50 30.94 -43.83
C ILE A 263 -2.24 31.00 -45.34
N THR A 264 -2.77 30.04 -46.13
CA THR A 264 -2.58 30.00 -47.59
C THR A 264 -3.35 31.11 -48.32
N ILE A 265 -4.46 31.60 -47.77
CA ILE A 265 -5.24 32.71 -48.33
C ILE A 265 -4.49 34.04 -48.18
N ASN A 266 -3.58 34.20 -47.20
CA ASN A 266 -2.83 35.42 -46.98
C ASN A 266 -1.54 35.42 -47.85
N PRO A 267 -1.43 36.29 -48.88
CA PRO A 267 -0.34 36.28 -49.84
C PRO A 267 1.03 36.70 -49.24
N GLN A 268 1.04 37.19 -48.02
CA GLN A 268 2.28 37.59 -47.33
C GLN A 268 3.00 36.40 -46.66
N ASN A 269 2.34 35.25 -46.53
CA ASN A 269 2.94 34.08 -45.89
C ASN A 269 3.77 33.25 -46.89
N THR A 270 4.93 32.84 -46.45
CA THR A 270 5.82 31.94 -47.22
C THR A 270 5.48 30.47 -46.96
N LEU A 271 5.98 29.55 -47.82
CA LEU A 271 5.90 28.10 -47.54
C LEU A 271 6.57 27.72 -46.23
N VAL A 272 7.61 28.43 -45.81
CA VAL A 272 8.31 28.22 -44.56
C VAL A 272 7.43 28.58 -43.37
N ASP A 273 6.67 29.66 -43.44
CA ASP A 273 5.69 30.02 -42.40
C ASP A 273 4.61 28.95 -42.24
N LEU A 274 4.18 28.33 -43.34
CA LEU A 274 3.24 27.21 -43.32
C LEU A 274 3.82 26.01 -42.53
N VAL A 275 5.05 25.60 -42.85
CA VAL A 275 5.71 24.47 -42.14
C VAL A 275 5.88 24.79 -40.66
N PHE A 276 6.29 26.00 -40.31
CA PHE A 276 6.42 26.45 -38.93
C PHE A 276 5.11 26.34 -38.15
N ILE A 277 4.02 26.91 -38.70
CA ILE A 277 2.72 26.93 -38.02
C ILE A 277 2.12 25.53 -37.92
N MET A 278 2.30 24.67 -38.94
CA MET A 278 1.89 23.28 -38.88
C MET A 278 2.65 22.51 -37.77
N SER A 279 3.95 22.75 -37.66
CA SER A 279 4.77 22.10 -36.62
C SER A 279 4.32 22.49 -35.21
N ILE A 280 4.08 23.78 -34.97
CA ILE A 280 3.58 24.27 -33.67
C ILE A 280 2.17 23.74 -33.38
N SER A 281 1.29 23.78 -34.40
CA SER A 281 -0.09 23.26 -34.26
C SER A 281 -0.07 21.79 -33.82
N ASN A 282 0.80 20.97 -34.41
CA ASN A 282 0.96 19.58 -34.03
C ASN A 282 1.43 19.42 -32.57
N ILE A 283 2.32 20.28 -32.07
CA ILE A 283 2.75 20.28 -30.66
C ILE A 283 1.56 20.59 -29.74
N VAL A 284 0.81 21.65 -30.03
CA VAL A 284 -0.35 22.06 -29.21
C VAL A 284 -1.43 20.97 -29.21
N ILE A 285 -1.79 20.45 -30.37
CA ILE A 285 -2.83 19.44 -30.55
C ILE A 285 -2.41 18.10 -29.91
N GLY A 286 -1.17 17.67 -30.11
CA GLY A 286 -0.63 16.44 -29.51
C GLY A 286 -0.67 16.48 -27.98
N ASN A 287 -0.36 17.65 -27.40
CA ASN A 287 -0.41 17.80 -25.94
C ASN A 287 -1.84 17.88 -25.38
N ILE A 288 -2.87 18.28 -26.14
CA ILE A 288 -4.27 18.23 -25.66
C ILE A 288 -4.65 16.79 -25.29
N SER A 289 -4.42 15.85 -26.19
CA SER A 289 -4.72 14.43 -25.95
C SER A 289 -3.90 13.86 -24.80
N LYS A 290 -2.64 14.25 -24.68
CA LYS A 290 -1.75 13.82 -23.58
C LYS A 290 -2.21 14.38 -22.22
N ILE A 291 -2.60 15.66 -22.17
CA ILE A 291 -3.15 16.30 -20.97
C ILE A 291 -4.44 15.60 -20.53
N ASP A 292 -5.33 15.29 -21.48
CA ASP A 292 -6.56 14.56 -21.18
C ASP A 292 -6.31 13.18 -20.59
N GLN A 293 -5.42 12.41 -21.20
CA GLN A 293 -5.04 11.09 -20.72
C GLN A 293 -4.41 11.14 -19.31
N LEU A 294 -3.46 12.04 -19.09
CA LEU A 294 -2.78 12.20 -17.79
C LEU A 294 -3.75 12.62 -16.69
N TYR A 295 -4.63 13.56 -17.00
CA TYR A 295 -5.65 13.98 -16.03
C TYR A 295 -6.61 12.84 -15.68
N PHE A 296 -7.02 12.03 -16.67
CA PHE A 296 -7.84 10.85 -16.42
C PHE A 296 -7.13 9.84 -15.52
N GLN A 297 -5.85 9.56 -15.77
CA GLN A 297 -5.04 8.66 -14.94
C GLN A 297 -4.91 9.18 -13.49
N ILE A 298 -4.69 10.48 -13.30
CA ILE A 298 -4.68 11.09 -11.97
C ILE A 298 -6.04 10.96 -11.29
N LEU A 299 -7.12 11.16 -12.01
CA LEU A 299 -8.46 11.08 -11.44
C LEU A 299 -8.87 9.65 -11.09
N SER A 300 -8.52 8.66 -11.93
CA SER A 300 -8.78 7.24 -11.67
C SER A 300 -8.07 6.72 -10.41
N SER A 301 -6.90 7.25 -10.10
CA SER A 301 -6.14 6.92 -8.89
C SER A 301 -6.67 7.59 -7.62
N TYR A 302 -7.71 8.45 -7.70
CA TYR A 302 -8.26 9.12 -6.51
C TYR A 302 -8.75 8.15 -5.45
N GLY A 303 -9.30 7.00 -5.88
CA GLY A 303 -9.72 5.91 -4.99
C GLY A 303 -8.58 5.37 -4.14
N ALA A 304 -7.40 5.17 -4.73
CA ALA A 304 -6.19 4.72 -4.05
C ALA A 304 -5.76 5.72 -2.97
N PHE A 305 -5.68 7.01 -3.29
CA PHE A 305 -5.36 8.04 -2.29
C PHE A 305 -6.36 8.10 -1.15
N ARG A 306 -7.64 7.90 -1.42
CA ARG A 306 -8.68 7.85 -0.39
C ARG A 306 -8.49 6.66 0.56
N GLN A 307 -8.14 5.49 0.04
CA GLN A 307 -7.88 4.29 0.85
C GLN A 307 -6.62 4.46 1.70
N ILE A 308 -5.54 5.01 1.13
CA ILE A 308 -4.31 5.35 1.87
C ILE A 308 -4.62 6.35 3.00
N ASP A 309 -5.39 7.41 2.72
CA ASP A 309 -5.78 8.43 3.71
C ASP A 309 -6.66 7.85 4.83
N GLN A 310 -7.53 6.89 4.51
CA GLN A 310 -8.29 6.14 5.52
C GLN A 310 -7.39 5.35 6.47
N LEU A 311 -6.37 4.66 5.95
CA LEU A 311 -5.39 3.96 6.80
C LEU A 311 -4.59 4.94 7.68
N ARG A 312 -4.16 6.06 7.13
CA ARG A 312 -3.41 7.09 7.89
C ARG A 312 -4.22 7.74 9.02
N LYS A 313 -5.54 7.65 8.99
CA LYS A 313 -6.44 8.22 10.00
C LYS A 313 -6.90 7.24 11.05
N LEU A 314 -6.46 5.99 10.98
CA LEU A 314 -6.79 5.02 12.02
C LEU A 314 -6.25 5.48 13.38
N PRO A 315 -7.00 5.24 14.46
CA PRO A 315 -6.60 5.64 15.80
C PRO A 315 -5.34 4.89 16.25
N LEU A 316 -4.38 5.63 16.77
CA LEU A 316 -3.12 5.08 17.29
C LEU A 316 -3.18 4.89 18.79
N LYS A 317 -2.41 3.93 19.26
CA LYS A 317 -2.07 3.79 20.68
C LYS A 317 -1.09 4.91 21.05
N THR A 318 -1.49 5.78 21.98
CA THR A 318 -0.76 7.03 22.29
C THR A 318 -0.08 7.04 23.65
N GLY A 319 -0.08 5.90 24.36
CA GLY A 319 0.58 5.79 25.67
C GLY A 319 2.07 6.10 25.58
N GLN A 320 2.59 6.82 26.57
CA GLN A 320 4.00 7.26 26.60
C GLN A 320 4.70 6.88 27.92
N LYS A 321 3.95 6.35 28.88
CA LYS A 321 4.52 5.98 30.18
C LYS A 321 5.33 4.71 30.05
N SER A 322 6.55 4.72 30.56
CA SER A 322 7.36 3.51 30.68
C SER A 322 6.75 2.51 31.67
N LEU A 323 6.95 1.24 31.40
CA LEU A 323 6.51 0.13 32.24
C LEU A 323 7.72 -0.79 32.45
N SER A 324 8.18 -0.91 33.69
CA SER A 324 9.33 -1.77 34.02
C SER A 324 8.92 -3.15 34.55
N ARG A 325 7.72 -3.26 35.12
CA ARG A 325 7.17 -4.51 35.65
C ARG A 325 5.67 -4.41 35.86
N ILE A 326 4.98 -5.54 35.71
CA ILE A 326 3.54 -5.65 36.02
C ILE A 326 3.40 -6.41 37.35
N GLU A 327 2.89 -5.72 38.37
CA GLU A 327 2.60 -6.28 39.70
C GLU A 327 1.11 -6.68 39.81
N SER A 328 0.21 -6.05 39.06
CA SER A 328 -1.23 -6.37 39.07
C SER A 328 -1.87 -6.15 37.72
N VAL A 329 -2.85 -6.99 37.42
CA VAL A 329 -3.74 -6.92 36.24
C VAL A 329 -5.18 -6.84 36.74
N GLU A 330 -5.94 -5.85 36.30
CA GLU A 330 -7.32 -5.65 36.72
C GLU A 330 -8.22 -5.33 35.52
N PHE A 331 -9.35 -6.03 35.42
CA PHE A 331 -10.44 -5.72 34.52
C PHE A 331 -11.60 -5.17 35.36
N THR A 332 -12.08 -3.97 35.03
CA THR A 332 -13.14 -3.31 35.77
C THR A 332 -14.33 -3.07 34.85
N ASN A 333 -15.39 -3.88 34.95
CA ASN A 333 -16.61 -3.81 34.13
C ASN A 333 -16.32 -3.68 32.62
N VAL A 334 -15.37 -4.50 32.12
CA VAL A 334 -14.92 -4.43 30.75
C VAL A 334 -15.94 -5.11 29.83
N CYS A 335 -16.37 -4.37 28.81
CA CYS A 335 -17.19 -4.89 27.71
C CYS A 335 -16.47 -4.78 26.38
N PHE A 336 -16.66 -5.77 25.52
CA PHE A 336 -16.07 -5.79 24.17
C PHE A 336 -16.98 -6.56 23.20
N GLY A 337 -17.08 -6.06 21.95
CA GLY A 337 -17.74 -6.72 20.82
C GLY A 337 -17.06 -6.36 19.49
N TYR A 338 -17.23 -7.19 18.49
CA TYR A 338 -16.69 -6.96 17.15
C TYR A 338 -17.69 -6.19 16.27
N GLY A 339 -17.24 -5.08 15.67
CA GLY A 339 -18.04 -4.24 14.79
C GLY A 339 -19.23 -3.59 15.50
N ASP A 340 -20.25 -3.15 14.74
CA ASP A 340 -21.44 -2.47 15.25
C ASP A 340 -22.52 -3.44 15.78
N ARG A 341 -22.13 -4.62 16.27
CA ARG A 341 -23.08 -5.60 16.80
C ARG A 341 -23.63 -5.13 18.13
N ALA A 342 -24.95 -5.28 18.32
CA ALA A 342 -25.65 -4.93 19.55
C ALA A 342 -25.30 -5.86 20.74
N GLU A 343 -24.66 -6.99 20.50
CA GLU A 343 -24.31 -7.97 21.53
C GLU A 343 -22.81 -7.93 21.84
N TYR A 344 -22.49 -7.78 23.12
CA TYR A 344 -21.12 -7.87 23.61
C TYR A 344 -20.68 -9.34 23.59
N LEU A 345 -19.46 -9.60 23.08
CA LEU A 345 -18.80 -10.91 23.23
C LEU A 345 -18.28 -11.10 24.67
N LEU A 346 -17.77 -10.02 25.25
CA LEU A 346 -17.40 -9.94 26.65
C LEU A 346 -18.26 -8.87 27.28
N ASP A 347 -19.02 -9.21 28.32
CA ASP A 347 -19.91 -8.29 29.00
C ASP A 347 -19.58 -8.24 30.49
N ASN A 348 -19.33 -7.05 30.99
CA ASN A 348 -19.13 -6.75 32.40
C ASN A 348 -18.06 -7.65 33.07
N ILE A 349 -16.94 -7.89 32.40
CA ILE A 349 -15.84 -8.71 32.92
C ILE A 349 -15.13 -7.97 34.04
N ASN A 350 -15.05 -8.63 35.21
CA ASN A 350 -14.45 -8.10 36.44
C ASN A 350 -13.51 -9.13 37.03
N PHE A 351 -12.23 -8.80 37.20
CA PHE A 351 -11.28 -9.57 37.98
C PHE A 351 -10.05 -8.74 38.34
N LYS A 352 -9.34 -9.18 39.37
CA LYS A 352 -8.03 -8.64 39.72
C LYS A 352 -7.10 -9.79 40.10
N PHE A 353 -5.92 -9.80 39.47
CA PHE A 353 -4.84 -10.75 39.76
C PHE A 353 -3.56 -9.99 40.07
N GLU A 354 -2.76 -10.56 40.93
CA GLU A 354 -1.54 -9.96 41.43
C GLU A 354 -0.35 -10.91 41.22
N ARG A 355 0.84 -10.38 41.31
CA ARG A 355 2.08 -11.13 41.22
C ARG A 355 2.07 -12.37 42.11
N GLY A 356 2.42 -13.53 41.56
CA GLY A 356 2.34 -14.85 42.21
C GLY A 356 1.03 -15.59 41.93
N ASP A 357 0.08 -15.00 41.25
CA ASP A 357 -1.15 -15.67 40.83
C ASP A 357 -0.92 -16.55 39.59
N CYS A 358 -1.30 -17.81 39.70
CA CYS A 358 -1.41 -18.73 38.57
C CYS A 358 -2.88 -19.05 38.33
N VAL A 359 -3.41 -18.58 37.22
CA VAL A 359 -4.84 -18.50 36.92
C VAL A 359 -5.21 -19.49 35.83
N LYS A 360 -6.04 -20.48 36.18
CA LYS A 360 -6.67 -21.35 35.18
C LYS A 360 -7.87 -20.64 34.56
N VAL A 361 -7.85 -20.41 33.23
CA VAL A 361 -8.95 -19.81 32.51
C VAL A 361 -9.86 -20.88 31.94
N ILE A 362 -11.12 -20.87 32.35
CA ILE A 362 -12.16 -21.81 31.94
C ILE A 362 -13.23 -21.04 31.15
N ALA A 363 -13.50 -21.46 29.94
CA ALA A 363 -14.58 -20.89 29.14
C ALA A 363 -14.97 -21.83 27.99
N PRO A 364 -16.24 -21.83 27.57
CA PRO A 364 -16.68 -22.52 26.36
C PRO A 364 -15.92 -22.03 25.11
N ASN A 365 -15.96 -22.85 24.04
CA ASN A 365 -15.43 -22.40 22.77
C ASN A 365 -16.25 -21.21 22.25
N GLY A 366 -15.57 -20.18 21.75
CA GLY A 366 -16.21 -18.95 21.30
C GLY A 366 -16.59 -17.94 22.39
N ALA A 367 -16.42 -18.23 23.67
CA ALA A 367 -16.75 -17.33 24.80
C ALA A 367 -15.82 -16.11 24.95
N GLY A 368 -14.85 -15.90 24.04
CA GLY A 368 -14.03 -14.69 24.05
C GLY A 368 -12.71 -14.81 24.80
N LYS A 369 -12.19 -16.02 25.14
CA LYS A 369 -10.86 -16.21 25.77
C LYS A 369 -9.75 -15.44 25.07
N SER A 370 -9.55 -15.70 23.78
CA SER A 370 -8.48 -15.05 23.01
C SER A 370 -8.71 -13.54 22.86
N THR A 371 -9.97 -13.10 22.87
CA THR A 371 -10.34 -11.67 22.85
C THR A 371 -9.96 -10.98 24.17
N MET A 372 -10.21 -11.64 25.30
CA MET A 372 -9.78 -11.15 26.62
C MET A 372 -8.27 -11.01 26.69
N PHE A 373 -7.52 -11.97 26.17
CA PHE A 373 -6.05 -11.89 26.12
C PHE A 373 -5.57 -10.77 25.20
N LYS A 374 -6.23 -10.53 24.08
CA LYS A 374 -5.92 -9.40 23.20
C LYS A 374 -6.22 -8.03 23.85
N LEU A 375 -7.24 -7.96 24.70
CA LEU A 375 -7.49 -6.76 25.52
C LEU A 375 -6.39 -6.55 26.55
N LEU A 376 -5.93 -7.62 27.23
CA LEU A 376 -4.83 -7.56 28.20
C LEU A 376 -3.51 -7.15 27.56
N GLN A 377 -3.24 -7.56 26.32
CA GLN A 377 -2.07 -7.15 25.55
C GLN A 377 -2.19 -5.72 24.97
N GLY A 378 -3.33 -5.06 25.13
CA GLY A 378 -3.60 -3.78 24.47
C GLY A 378 -3.69 -3.86 22.95
N VAL A 379 -3.85 -5.07 22.39
CA VAL A 379 -4.12 -5.26 20.95
C VAL A 379 -5.51 -4.72 20.61
N TYR A 380 -6.48 -4.99 21.48
CA TYR A 380 -7.82 -4.42 21.39
C TYR A 380 -8.04 -3.37 22.47
N LYS A 381 -8.93 -2.43 22.19
CA LYS A 381 -9.41 -1.43 23.14
C LYS A 381 -10.79 -1.85 23.65
N PRO A 382 -11.05 -1.83 24.97
CA PRO A 382 -12.39 -2.08 25.49
C PRO A 382 -13.38 -1.01 25.04
N LEU A 383 -14.64 -1.39 24.81
CA LEU A 383 -15.72 -0.47 24.45
C LEU A 383 -16.23 0.31 25.67
N SER A 384 -16.12 -0.26 26.86
CA SER A 384 -16.48 0.40 28.09
C SER A 384 -15.47 0.09 29.18
N ARG A 385 -15.21 1.09 30.02
CA ARG A 385 -14.29 0.99 31.17
C ARG A 385 -12.87 0.62 30.78
N ASP A 386 -12.08 0.04 31.68
CA ASP A 386 -10.62 -0.01 31.54
C ASP A 386 -10.03 -1.37 31.91
N VAL A 387 -9.01 -1.75 31.16
CA VAL A 387 -8.00 -2.74 31.58
C VAL A 387 -6.89 -1.96 32.27
N LYS A 388 -6.56 -2.35 33.51
CA LYS A 388 -5.53 -1.66 34.29
C LYS A 388 -4.33 -2.56 34.56
N LEU A 389 -3.16 -1.97 34.45
CA LEU A 389 -1.89 -2.53 34.88
C LEU A 389 -1.37 -1.66 36.02
N ASN A 390 -1.02 -2.27 37.16
CA ASN A 390 -0.54 -1.53 38.35
C ASN A 390 -1.50 -0.40 38.77
N ASN A 391 -2.82 -0.67 38.78
CA ASN A 391 -3.90 0.26 39.10
C ASN A 391 -4.02 1.49 38.14
N GLN A 392 -3.35 1.50 37.01
CA GLN A 392 -3.45 2.54 35.99
C GLN A 392 -3.96 1.95 34.67
N SER A 393 -4.71 2.77 33.90
CA SER A 393 -5.19 2.36 32.58
C SER A 393 -4.03 1.87 31.69
N LEU A 394 -4.23 0.75 31.01
CA LEU A 394 -3.27 0.20 30.06
C LEU A 394 -2.92 1.21 28.96
N GLU A 395 -3.87 2.06 28.57
CA GLU A 395 -3.70 3.06 27.49
C GLU A 395 -2.67 4.16 27.80
N VAL A 396 -2.28 4.35 29.06
CA VAL A 396 -1.26 5.36 29.43
C VAL A 396 0.17 4.86 29.18
N TYR A 397 0.35 3.54 29.08
CA TYR A 397 1.67 2.95 28.90
C TYR A 397 2.07 2.89 27.43
N GLU A 398 3.36 3.01 27.18
CA GLU A 398 3.94 2.80 25.86
C GLU A 398 3.67 1.38 25.37
N PRO A 399 3.10 1.17 24.18
CA PRO A 399 2.73 -0.16 23.69
C PRO A 399 3.91 -1.14 23.63
N THR A 400 5.10 -0.67 23.30
CA THR A 400 6.33 -1.47 23.28
C THR A 400 6.72 -1.97 24.67
N ALA A 401 6.59 -1.13 25.70
CA ALA A 401 6.84 -1.51 27.09
C ALA A 401 5.84 -2.56 27.60
N VAL A 402 4.55 -2.44 27.23
CA VAL A 402 3.54 -3.45 27.57
C VAL A 402 3.86 -4.79 26.90
N ASN A 403 4.25 -4.77 25.61
CA ASN A 403 4.57 -5.99 24.85
C ASN A 403 5.85 -6.68 25.34
N GLN A 404 6.77 -5.97 25.97
CA GLN A 404 7.95 -6.55 26.61
C GLN A 404 7.59 -7.31 27.89
N GLU A 405 6.64 -6.80 28.67
CA GLU A 405 6.22 -7.35 29.95
C GLU A 405 5.18 -8.48 29.86
N ILE A 406 4.50 -8.63 28.71
CA ILE A 406 3.47 -9.64 28.48
C ILE A 406 3.92 -10.59 27.37
N VAL A 407 4.06 -11.86 27.68
CA VAL A 407 4.30 -12.93 26.71
C VAL A 407 3.01 -13.72 26.49
N TYR A 408 2.55 -13.73 25.25
CA TYR A 408 1.42 -14.55 24.80
C TYR A 408 1.93 -15.63 23.83
N ILE A 409 1.60 -16.87 24.13
CA ILE A 409 1.79 -18.00 23.22
C ILE A 409 0.41 -18.60 22.96
N GLY A 410 -0.04 -18.49 21.72
CA GLY A 410 -1.36 -18.93 21.28
C GLY A 410 -1.35 -20.26 20.55
N GLN A 411 -2.54 -20.77 20.26
CA GLN A 411 -2.72 -22.03 19.53
C GLN A 411 -2.19 -21.92 18.08
N ASN A 412 -2.42 -20.78 17.43
CA ASN A 412 -2.04 -20.50 16.05
C ASN A 412 -1.24 -19.20 15.96
N ASP A 413 0.06 -19.28 16.27
CA ASP A 413 0.97 -18.16 16.06
C ASP A 413 1.36 -18.07 14.58
N GLY A 414 1.40 -16.85 14.05
CA GLY A 414 1.87 -16.59 12.69
C GLY A 414 3.39 -16.78 12.57
N TYR A 415 3.84 -17.14 11.37
CA TYR A 415 5.27 -17.27 11.07
C TYR A 415 5.69 -16.24 10.04
N ILE A 416 6.88 -15.63 10.25
CA ILE A 416 7.53 -14.79 9.25
C ILE A 416 8.32 -15.67 8.27
N THR A 417 8.41 -15.23 7.03
CA THR A 417 9.21 -15.92 5.99
C THR A 417 10.68 -15.57 6.20
N ASP A 418 11.38 -16.35 7.03
CA ASP A 418 12.80 -16.19 7.35
C ASP A 418 13.36 -17.51 7.89
N SER A 419 14.69 -17.58 8.18
CA SER A 419 15.27 -18.72 8.87
C SER A 419 14.69 -18.88 10.29
N ILE A 420 14.61 -20.11 10.78
CA ILE A 420 14.15 -20.38 12.16
C ILE A 420 15.01 -19.59 13.17
N LEU A 421 16.31 -19.50 12.94
CA LEU A 421 17.22 -18.72 13.78
C LEU A 421 16.82 -17.24 13.82
N ASN A 422 16.57 -16.64 12.67
CA ASN A 422 16.21 -15.22 12.59
C ASN A 422 14.81 -14.97 13.13
N TYR A 423 13.86 -15.90 12.90
CA TYR A 423 12.53 -15.87 13.53
C TYR A 423 12.66 -15.76 15.06
N LEU A 424 13.42 -16.68 15.68
CA LEU A 424 13.60 -16.69 17.14
C LEU A 424 14.29 -15.40 17.62
N ARG A 425 15.33 -14.92 16.90
CA ARG A 425 16.01 -13.66 17.23
C ARG A 425 15.06 -12.46 17.20
N VAL A 426 14.24 -12.33 16.15
CA VAL A 426 13.28 -11.23 16.00
C VAL A 426 12.20 -11.24 17.09
N PHE A 427 11.65 -12.43 17.40
CA PHE A 427 10.57 -12.54 18.40
C PHE A 427 11.05 -12.49 19.84
N THR A 428 12.31 -12.81 20.12
CA THR A 428 12.85 -12.85 21.50
C THR A 428 13.74 -11.66 21.82
N GLY A 429 14.27 -10.98 20.81
CA GLY A 429 15.28 -9.93 20.97
C GLY A 429 16.65 -10.44 21.44
N LYS A 430 16.86 -11.76 21.49
CA LYS A 430 18.09 -12.40 22.01
C LYS A 430 18.92 -13.04 20.89
N ASP A 431 20.24 -13.00 21.02
CA ASP A 431 21.11 -13.78 20.14
C ASP A 431 21.26 -15.21 20.68
N ILE A 432 20.61 -16.14 19.98
CA ILE A 432 20.52 -17.55 20.37
C ILE A 432 21.89 -18.24 20.41
N SER A 433 22.88 -17.73 19.70
CA SER A 433 24.24 -18.28 19.68
C SER A 433 25.05 -17.95 20.93
N GLN A 434 24.69 -16.92 21.69
CA GLN A 434 25.48 -16.39 22.82
C GLN A 434 24.74 -16.40 24.16
N GLU A 435 23.41 -16.29 24.17
CA GLU A 435 22.61 -16.06 25.39
C GLU A 435 21.51 -17.11 25.63
N ALA A 436 21.52 -18.20 24.86
CA ALA A 436 20.41 -19.13 24.92
C ALA A 436 20.38 -19.94 26.25
N ASP A 437 19.20 -19.96 26.86
CA ASP A 437 18.85 -20.90 27.94
C ASP A 437 19.14 -22.33 27.47
N PRO A 438 19.90 -23.13 28.27
CA PRO A 438 20.20 -24.51 27.91
C PRO A 438 18.99 -25.37 27.56
N GLU A 439 17.86 -25.15 28.22
CA GLU A 439 16.61 -25.86 27.96
C GLU A 439 15.97 -25.43 26.62
N ALA A 440 16.03 -24.14 26.27
CA ALA A 440 15.62 -23.70 24.96
C ALA A 440 16.48 -24.28 23.83
N LEU A 441 17.80 -24.39 24.06
CA LEU A 441 18.72 -25.05 23.14
C LEU A 441 18.39 -26.54 22.98
N GLU A 442 17.99 -27.24 24.05
CA GLU A 442 17.61 -28.65 23.98
C GLU A 442 16.37 -28.86 23.10
N ILE A 443 15.37 -27.98 23.21
CA ILE A 443 14.15 -28.03 22.38
C ILE A 443 14.45 -27.85 20.89
N ILE A 444 15.40 -26.98 20.54
CA ILE A 444 15.73 -26.64 19.16
C ILE A 444 16.84 -27.50 18.53
N LYS A 445 17.52 -28.36 19.32
CA LYS A 445 18.62 -29.22 18.82
C LYS A 445 18.29 -30.03 17.57
N GLU A 446 17.05 -30.48 17.44
CA GLU A 446 16.58 -31.27 16.32
C GLU A 446 16.02 -30.40 15.16
N LEU A 447 16.05 -29.06 15.29
CA LEU A 447 15.62 -28.14 14.26
C LEU A 447 16.82 -27.68 13.44
N ASP A 448 16.70 -27.72 12.12
CA ASP A 448 17.63 -27.02 11.24
C ASP A 448 17.37 -25.52 11.32
N LEU A 449 18.17 -24.82 12.16
CA LEU A 449 18.01 -23.40 12.43
C LEU A 449 18.18 -22.50 11.20
N HIS A 450 18.88 -22.99 10.17
CA HIS A 450 19.07 -22.27 8.91
C HIS A 450 17.94 -22.53 7.91
N LYS A 451 17.05 -23.48 8.19
CA LYS A 451 15.87 -23.74 7.35
C LYS A 451 14.97 -22.52 7.30
N THR A 452 14.70 -22.04 6.10
CA THR A 452 13.76 -20.92 5.87
C THR A 452 12.32 -21.41 6.09
N ILE A 453 11.60 -20.74 6.97
CA ILE A 453 10.15 -20.88 7.14
C ILE A 453 9.49 -20.19 5.93
N GLN A 454 8.63 -20.91 5.22
CA GLN A 454 7.80 -20.31 4.17
C GLN A 454 6.56 -19.65 4.76
N SER A 455 5.88 -18.86 3.94
CA SER A 455 4.64 -18.17 4.33
C SER A 455 3.71 -19.10 5.13
N GLU A 456 3.23 -18.63 6.26
CA GLU A 456 2.34 -19.36 7.18
C GLU A 456 2.94 -20.66 7.77
N GLY A 457 4.25 -20.91 7.60
CA GLY A 457 4.89 -22.10 8.12
C GLY A 457 4.52 -23.42 7.43
N ASN A 458 4.07 -23.36 6.16
CA ASN A 458 3.58 -24.52 5.43
C ASN A 458 4.62 -25.62 5.20
N ASN A 459 5.91 -25.28 5.26
CA ASN A 459 7.01 -26.23 5.07
C ASN A 459 7.61 -26.78 6.37
N ILE A 460 7.03 -26.45 7.52
CA ILE A 460 7.43 -26.99 8.83
C ILE A 460 6.33 -27.89 9.41
N SER A 461 6.74 -29.05 9.96
CA SER A 461 5.80 -30.00 10.56
C SER A 461 5.13 -29.41 11.82
N PHE A 462 3.98 -29.97 12.21
CA PHE A 462 3.28 -29.56 13.42
C PHE A 462 4.17 -29.65 14.66
N GLY A 463 4.95 -30.73 14.81
CA GLY A 463 5.90 -30.87 15.90
C GLY A 463 7.01 -29.83 15.89
N GLN A 464 7.55 -29.49 14.71
CA GLN A 464 8.53 -28.40 14.57
C GLN A 464 7.94 -27.05 14.96
N ARG A 465 6.71 -26.74 14.57
CA ARG A 465 5.99 -25.53 15.00
C ARG A 465 5.89 -25.45 16.50
N LYS A 466 5.50 -26.53 17.16
CA LYS A 466 5.38 -26.60 18.62
C LYS A 466 6.72 -26.41 19.33
N ARG A 467 7.81 -26.98 18.82
CA ARG A 467 9.16 -26.75 19.35
C ARG A 467 9.61 -25.30 19.20
N ILE A 468 9.32 -24.64 18.07
CA ILE A 468 9.61 -23.22 17.87
C ILE A 468 8.82 -22.36 18.86
N GLN A 469 7.53 -22.65 19.08
CA GLN A 469 6.70 -21.97 20.08
C GLN A 469 7.26 -22.12 21.51
N LEU A 470 7.65 -23.33 21.90
CA LEU A 470 8.27 -23.58 23.21
C LEU A 470 9.61 -22.85 23.38
N ALA A 471 10.46 -22.88 22.36
CA ALA A 471 11.73 -22.16 22.39
C ALA A 471 11.49 -20.65 22.54
N THR A 472 10.53 -20.08 21.80
CA THR A 472 10.14 -18.67 21.93
C THR A 472 9.64 -18.35 23.35
N LEU A 473 8.81 -19.23 23.94
CA LEU A 473 8.34 -19.08 25.30
C LEU A 473 9.52 -19.06 26.29
N PHE A 474 10.40 -20.07 26.26
CA PHE A 474 11.49 -20.19 27.20
C PHE A 474 12.49 -19.04 27.13
N LEU A 475 12.78 -18.55 25.92
CA LEU A 475 13.66 -17.40 25.71
C LEU A 475 13.07 -16.08 26.24
N ARG A 476 11.73 -15.92 26.23
CA ARG A 476 11.05 -14.68 26.65
C ARG A 476 10.53 -14.71 28.09
N MET A 477 10.22 -15.89 28.63
CA MET A 477 9.51 -16.01 29.90
C MET A 477 10.27 -15.41 31.08
N GLU A 478 11.60 -15.39 31.06
CA GLU A 478 12.41 -14.84 32.14
C GLU A 478 12.21 -13.32 32.29
N SER A 479 12.15 -12.59 31.17
CA SER A 479 12.05 -11.12 31.15
C SER A 479 10.61 -10.60 31.35
N ALA A 480 9.60 -11.42 31.15
CA ALA A 480 8.20 -10.98 31.20
C ALA A 480 7.63 -11.06 32.62
N SER A 481 6.73 -10.15 32.96
CA SER A 481 5.95 -10.16 34.21
C SER A 481 4.66 -10.97 34.11
N VAL A 482 4.08 -11.06 32.92
CA VAL A 482 2.83 -11.78 32.67
C VAL A 482 3.03 -12.82 31.58
N LEU A 483 2.61 -14.06 31.84
CA LEU A 483 2.61 -15.15 30.87
C LEU A 483 1.18 -15.55 30.54
N ILE A 484 0.85 -15.63 29.25
CA ILE A 484 -0.45 -16.10 28.74
C ILE A 484 -0.18 -17.32 27.88
N LEU A 485 -0.62 -18.48 28.33
CA LEU A 485 -0.36 -19.79 27.75
C LEU A 485 -1.67 -20.39 27.24
N ASP A 486 -1.98 -20.19 25.95
CA ASP A 486 -3.24 -20.62 25.33
C ASP A 486 -3.03 -21.94 24.58
N GLU A 487 -3.33 -23.08 25.25
CA GLU A 487 -3.23 -24.45 24.73
C GLU A 487 -1.80 -24.82 24.24
N VAL A 488 -0.77 -24.35 24.91
CA VAL A 488 0.63 -24.57 24.52
C VAL A 488 1.02 -26.04 24.56
N ASP A 489 0.47 -26.79 25.51
CA ASP A 489 0.73 -28.22 25.72
C ASP A 489 0.06 -29.14 24.68
N ALA A 490 -0.91 -28.61 23.91
CA ALA A 490 -1.60 -29.40 22.89
C ALA A 490 -0.65 -29.78 21.74
N GLY A 491 -0.44 -31.09 21.54
CA GLY A 491 0.38 -31.62 20.45
C GLY A 491 1.89 -31.62 20.69
N LEU A 492 2.33 -31.42 21.94
CA LEU A 492 3.71 -31.69 22.33
C LEU A 492 3.94 -33.20 22.47
N ASP A 493 5.16 -33.65 22.16
CA ASP A 493 5.60 -34.99 22.48
C ASP A 493 5.81 -35.16 24.00
N ALA A 494 6.06 -36.40 24.48
CA ALA A 494 6.23 -36.68 25.89
C ALA A 494 7.41 -35.92 26.53
N ALA A 495 8.51 -35.77 25.79
CA ALA A 495 9.68 -35.05 26.27
C ALA A 495 9.40 -33.53 26.37
N GLY A 496 8.83 -32.92 25.33
CA GLY A 496 8.42 -31.52 25.32
C GLY A 496 7.37 -31.19 26.39
N THR A 497 6.42 -32.11 26.63
CA THR A 497 5.44 -31.97 27.73
C THR A 497 6.10 -32.01 29.09
N CYS A 498 7.08 -32.88 29.29
CA CYS A 498 7.82 -32.95 30.56
C CYS A 498 8.61 -31.69 30.85
N LEU A 499 9.39 -31.21 29.87
CA LEU A 499 10.17 -29.96 29.97
C LEU A 499 9.26 -28.74 30.20
N TYR A 500 8.15 -28.63 29.46
CA TYR A 500 7.18 -27.56 29.65
C TYR A 500 6.62 -27.53 31.07
N LYS A 501 6.17 -28.70 31.58
CA LYS A 501 5.64 -28.84 32.94
C LYS A 501 6.65 -28.42 34.00
N GLN A 502 7.88 -28.97 33.90
CA GLN A 502 8.93 -28.68 34.83
C GLN A 502 9.20 -27.17 34.91
N LYS A 503 9.45 -26.56 33.76
CA LYS A 503 9.77 -25.13 33.65
C LYS A 503 8.65 -24.22 34.15
N ILE A 504 7.40 -24.50 33.79
CA ILE A 504 6.25 -23.71 34.24
C ILE A 504 6.05 -23.86 35.77
N ASN A 505 6.17 -25.08 36.33
CA ASN A 505 6.03 -25.27 37.77
C ASN A 505 7.17 -24.61 38.57
N ASP A 506 8.38 -24.57 38.03
CA ASP A 506 9.51 -23.84 38.64
C ASP A 506 9.22 -22.33 38.72
N ILE A 507 8.66 -21.77 37.63
CA ILE A 507 8.27 -20.34 37.60
C ILE A 507 7.13 -20.07 38.58
N ILE A 508 6.13 -20.94 38.64
CA ILE A 508 5.01 -20.82 39.59
C ILE A 508 5.57 -20.84 41.03
N GLY A 509 6.53 -21.71 41.31
CA GLY A 509 7.18 -21.82 42.62
C GLY A 509 7.88 -20.53 43.08
N LYS A 510 8.45 -19.77 42.14
CA LYS A 510 9.11 -18.47 42.40
C LYS A 510 8.13 -17.37 42.81
N LYS A 511 6.85 -17.49 42.48
CA LYS A 511 5.77 -16.48 42.73
C LYS A 511 6.08 -15.07 42.22
N GLU A 512 6.80 -14.97 41.13
CA GLU A 512 7.30 -13.69 40.61
C GLU A 512 6.52 -13.14 39.45
N LYS A 513 5.59 -13.91 38.86
CA LYS A 513 4.86 -13.60 37.66
C LYS A 513 3.35 -13.82 37.83
N ILE A 514 2.56 -13.21 36.98
CA ILE A 514 1.14 -13.52 36.80
C ILE A 514 1.04 -14.47 35.61
N ILE A 515 0.44 -15.65 35.81
CA ILE A 515 0.35 -16.66 34.75
C ILE A 515 -1.12 -16.97 34.47
N PHE A 516 -1.53 -16.78 33.23
CA PHE A 516 -2.82 -17.24 32.73
C PHE A 516 -2.58 -18.45 31.85
N PHE A 517 -3.31 -19.54 32.07
CA PHE A 517 -3.26 -20.68 31.18
C PHE A 517 -4.63 -21.24 30.85
N VAL A 518 -4.77 -21.62 29.58
CA VAL A 518 -5.94 -22.36 29.05
C VAL A 518 -5.51 -23.78 28.74
N GLN A 519 -6.25 -24.74 29.22
CA GLN A 519 -5.96 -26.14 29.02
C GLN A 519 -7.22 -26.91 28.64
N HIS A 520 -7.15 -27.72 27.57
CA HIS A 520 -8.16 -28.68 27.19
C HIS A 520 -7.67 -30.11 27.53
N GLY A 521 -8.35 -30.78 28.51
CA GLY A 521 -8.03 -32.15 28.90
C GLY A 521 -7.18 -32.29 30.17
N SER A 522 -6.92 -33.54 30.59
CA SER A 522 -6.28 -33.90 31.88
C SER A 522 -4.77 -34.20 31.80
N HIS A 523 -4.13 -33.90 30.66
CA HIS A 523 -2.78 -34.42 30.39
C HIS A 523 -1.62 -33.67 31.08
N THR A 524 -1.84 -32.42 31.49
CA THR A 524 -0.82 -31.63 32.22
C THR A 524 -1.40 -31.05 33.50
N ASN A 525 -0.92 -31.56 34.67
CA ASN A 525 -1.25 -30.94 35.94
C ASN A 525 -0.29 -29.78 36.21
N ILE A 526 -0.71 -28.56 35.85
CA ILE A 526 -0.08 -27.31 36.27
C ILE A 526 -0.70 -26.88 37.57
N ASN A 527 0.13 -26.55 38.57
CA ASN A 527 -0.34 -26.07 39.86
C ASN A 527 -0.91 -24.65 39.73
N TYR A 528 -2.18 -24.46 40.03
CA TYR A 528 -2.82 -23.14 40.00
C TYR A 528 -3.43 -22.80 41.36
N ASN A 529 -3.49 -21.51 41.67
CA ASN A 529 -4.07 -21.01 42.91
C ASN A 529 -5.40 -20.24 42.68
N LYS A 530 -5.71 -19.88 41.43
CA LYS A 530 -6.93 -19.16 41.06
C LYS A 530 -7.59 -19.71 39.81
N THR A 531 -8.87 -19.46 39.67
CA THR A 531 -9.64 -19.81 38.47
C THR A 531 -10.42 -18.61 37.99
N LEU A 532 -10.44 -18.40 36.68
CA LEU A 532 -11.24 -17.38 36.00
C LEU A 532 -12.21 -18.09 35.05
N ALA A 533 -13.52 -17.94 35.30
CA ALA A 533 -14.56 -18.44 34.40
C ALA A 533 -15.09 -17.30 33.52
N ILE A 534 -15.18 -17.54 32.19
CA ILE A 534 -15.71 -16.58 31.22
C ILE A 534 -16.93 -17.22 30.54
N GLY A 535 -18.03 -16.45 30.41
CA GLY A 535 -19.24 -16.90 29.70
C GLY A 535 -20.10 -17.92 30.43
N SER A 536 -19.95 -18.06 31.75
CA SER A 536 -20.89 -18.78 32.62
C SER A 536 -21.93 -17.79 33.18
N GLN A 537 -22.90 -17.39 32.37
CA GLN A 537 -24.19 -16.91 32.83
C GLN A 537 -25.30 -17.71 32.17
#